data_087fb5e1d44d089dae4c92739f405602
#
_entry.id   087fb5e1d44d089dae4c92739f405602
#
_cell.length_a   1.000
_cell.length_b   1.000
_cell.length_c   1.000
_cell.angle_alpha   90.00
_cell.angle_beta   90.00
_cell.angle_gamma   90.00
#
_symmetry.space_group_name_H-M   'P 1'
#
loop_
_entity.id
_entity.type
_entity.pdbx_description
1 polymer ?
#
loop_
_entity_poly.entity_id
_entity_poly.type
_entity_poly.pdbx_seq_one_letter_code
_entity_poly.pdbx_strand_id
1 'polypeptide(L)'
;QAVSAIAFTQDKELVPEDAVYLVGDDLRDIKNDISYARITVIRLDGEYIKNHDDNALYASMRATDYVRYHAFPKGYMMRISAVREREPVRVSKEAVSHGINFAAVGQGLINAYRKRPEVEAVSIYFVTEQDIDYTFLKSEAHRCEQITDSLNNIFNGLTMDCSTCSSRELCDEIDGLRQLHMSIL
;
A
#
# COMPACT_ATOMS: atom_id res chain seq x y z
N GLN A 1 -13.76 -10.60 -1.52
CA GLN A 1 -12.54 -10.03 -2.14
C GLN A 1 -11.73 -9.31 -1.07
N ALA A 2 -10.41 -9.35 -1.19
CA ALA A 2 -9.51 -8.58 -0.31
C ALA A 2 -8.56 -7.74 -1.18
N VAL A 3 -8.45 -6.45 -0.87
CA VAL A 3 -7.58 -5.50 -1.56
C VAL A 3 -6.65 -4.85 -0.52
N SER A 4 -5.36 -4.78 -0.82
CA SER A 4 -4.41 -4.02 -0.03
C SER A 4 -3.57 -3.16 -0.97
N ALA A 5 -3.70 -1.86 -0.84
CA ALA A 5 -2.97 -0.87 -1.63
C ALA A 5 -2.13 0.03 -0.75
N ILE A 6 -1.02 0.50 -1.29
CA ILE A 6 -0.19 1.55 -0.71
C ILE A 6 0.11 2.58 -1.79
N ALA A 7 0.03 3.85 -1.43
CA ALA A 7 0.39 4.98 -2.28
C ALA A 7 1.27 5.95 -1.50
N PHE A 8 2.12 6.67 -2.23
CA PHE A 8 3.01 7.68 -1.68
C PHE A 8 2.67 9.05 -2.26
N THR A 9 2.76 10.09 -1.43
CA THR A 9 2.45 11.46 -1.83
C THR A 9 3.35 12.46 -1.10
N GLN A 10 3.43 13.67 -1.60
CA GLN A 10 3.96 14.84 -0.90
C GLN A 10 2.84 15.84 -0.56
N ASP A 11 1.62 15.52 -0.96
CA ASP A 11 0.47 16.40 -0.78
C ASP A 11 -0.02 16.39 0.67
N LYS A 12 0.08 17.57 1.31
CA LYS A 12 -0.36 17.80 2.69
C LYS A 12 -1.88 17.89 2.82
N GLU A 13 -2.58 18.21 1.75
CA GLU A 13 -4.05 18.24 1.76
C GLU A 13 -4.62 16.83 1.73
N LEU A 14 -3.97 15.92 0.99
CA LEU A 14 -4.37 14.52 0.91
C LEU A 14 -4.08 13.74 2.20
N VAL A 15 -2.94 13.99 2.84
CA VAL A 15 -2.55 13.36 4.11
C VAL A 15 -2.08 14.43 5.08
N PRO A 16 -2.98 15.17 5.74
CA PRO A 16 -2.61 16.26 6.64
C PRO A 16 -1.89 15.78 7.91
N GLU A 17 -2.32 14.64 8.45
CA GLU A 17 -1.82 14.05 9.69
C GLU A 17 -2.00 12.52 9.70
N ASP A 18 -1.50 11.86 10.74
CA ASP A 18 -1.76 10.44 10.97
C ASP A 18 -3.24 10.23 11.26
N ALA A 19 -3.90 9.39 10.47
CA ALA A 19 -5.33 9.15 10.61
C ALA A 19 -5.73 7.73 10.21
N VAL A 20 -6.79 7.23 10.86
CA VAL A 20 -7.45 5.97 10.50
C VAL A 20 -8.90 6.27 10.16
N TYR A 21 -9.30 5.84 8.99
CA TYR A 21 -10.66 6.00 8.48
C TYR A 21 -11.32 4.63 8.32
N LEU A 22 -12.58 4.55 8.69
CA LEU A 22 -13.41 3.36 8.49
C LEU A 22 -14.62 3.72 7.63
N VAL A 23 -14.80 2.95 6.55
CA VAL A 23 -15.96 3.06 5.66
C VAL A 23 -16.72 1.73 5.73
N GLY A 24 -17.81 1.72 6.46
CA GLY A 24 -18.63 0.55 6.73
C GLY A 24 -18.50 0.03 8.17
N ASP A 25 -18.74 -1.27 8.36
CA ASP A 25 -18.80 -1.92 9.67
C ASP A 25 -17.42 -2.15 10.30
N ASP A 26 -17.34 -2.02 11.63
CA ASP A 26 -16.13 -2.36 12.39
C ASP A 26 -16.08 -3.88 12.69
N LEU A 27 -14.91 -4.38 13.06
CA LEU A 27 -14.59 -5.80 13.26
C LEU A 27 -15.58 -6.57 14.11
N ARG A 28 -16.14 -5.95 15.15
CA ARG A 28 -17.13 -6.59 16.05
C ARG A 28 -18.50 -6.81 15.37
N ASP A 29 -18.82 -6.01 14.37
CA ASP A 29 -20.13 -6.01 13.71
C ASP A 29 -20.14 -6.94 12.49
N ILE A 30 -18.96 -7.28 11.95
CA ILE A 30 -18.79 -8.22 10.85
C ILE A 30 -18.96 -9.66 11.35
N LYS A 31 -20.00 -10.34 10.88
CA LYS A 31 -20.34 -11.71 11.31
C LYS A 31 -19.95 -12.79 10.30
N ASN A 32 -19.78 -12.43 9.03
CA ASN A 32 -19.54 -13.32 7.92
C ASN A 32 -18.32 -12.86 7.12
N ASP A 33 -17.89 -13.68 6.18
CA ASP A 33 -16.86 -13.27 5.20
C ASP A 33 -17.44 -12.15 4.32
N ILE A 34 -16.71 -11.06 4.21
CA ILE A 34 -17.08 -9.87 3.44
C ILE A 34 -15.97 -9.49 2.45
N SER A 35 -16.31 -8.65 1.49
CA SER A 35 -15.31 -7.92 0.71
C SER A 35 -14.66 -6.85 1.59
N TYR A 36 -13.37 -6.62 1.40
CA TYR A 36 -12.58 -5.77 2.28
C TYR A 36 -11.45 -5.09 1.51
N ALA A 37 -11.20 -3.83 1.82
CA ALA A 37 -10.01 -3.14 1.34
C ALA A 37 -9.29 -2.42 2.47
N ARG A 38 -7.97 -2.39 2.37
CA ARG A 38 -7.10 -1.51 3.15
C ARG A 38 -6.25 -0.69 2.19
N ILE A 39 -6.46 0.61 2.22
CA ILE A 39 -5.71 1.57 1.42
C ILE A 39 -4.85 2.39 2.38
N THR A 40 -3.55 2.39 2.17
CA THR A 40 -2.60 3.18 2.97
C THR A 40 -2.02 4.27 2.09
N VAL A 41 -2.13 5.51 2.51
CA VAL A 41 -1.52 6.65 1.83
C VAL A 41 -0.46 7.24 2.75
N ILE A 42 0.77 7.28 2.26
CA ILE A 42 1.95 7.74 3.02
C ILE A 42 2.42 9.05 2.46
N ARG A 43 2.46 10.06 3.33
CA ARG A 43 3.13 11.31 3.00
C ARG A 43 4.60 11.20 3.34
N LEU A 44 5.43 11.46 2.34
CA LEU A 44 6.87 11.43 2.45
C LEU A 44 7.41 12.75 3.02
N ASP A 45 8.44 12.65 3.83
CA ASP A 45 9.16 13.80 4.39
C ASP A 45 9.91 14.57 3.28
N GLY A 46 9.60 15.84 3.14
CA GLY A 46 10.16 16.67 2.07
C GLY A 46 11.67 16.93 2.21
N GLU A 47 12.20 16.95 3.44
CA GLU A 47 13.65 17.09 3.67
C GLU A 47 14.37 15.78 3.35
N TYR A 48 13.74 14.65 3.68
CA TYR A 48 14.27 13.34 3.31
C TYR A 48 14.42 13.23 1.78
N ILE A 49 13.38 13.61 1.02
CA ILE A 49 13.38 13.57 -0.44
C ILE A 49 14.51 14.46 -1.01
N LYS A 50 14.67 15.68 -0.51
CA LYS A 50 15.70 16.61 -0.99
C LYS A 50 17.14 16.12 -0.75
N ASN A 51 17.36 15.31 0.27
CA ASN A 51 18.68 14.86 0.70
C ASN A 51 19.08 13.49 0.15
N HIS A 52 18.20 12.85 -0.64
CA HIS A 52 18.46 11.52 -1.20
C HIS A 52 18.27 11.54 -2.72
N ASP A 53 19.08 10.77 -3.43
CA ASP A 53 18.90 10.56 -4.86
C ASP A 53 17.69 9.62 -5.12
N ASP A 54 17.26 9.53 -6.38
CA ASP A 54 16.10 8.76 -6.77
C ASP A 54 16.22 7.26 -6.43
N ASN A 55 17.41 6.69 -6.50
CA ASN A 55 17.65 5.29 -6.17
C ASN A 55 17.48 5.05 -4.66
N ALA A 56 18.04 5.91 -3.82
CA ALA A 56 17.90 5.82 -2.37
C ALA A 56 16.45 6.06 -1.94
N LEU A 57 15.77 7.05 -2.53
CA LEU A 57 14.37 7.33 -2.28
C LEU A 57 13.51 6.14 -2.66
N TYR A 58 13.71 5.58 -3.83
CA TYR A 58 12.96 4.41 -4.28
C TYR A 58 13.18 3.19 -3.38
N ALA A 59 14.42 2.92 -2.97
CA ALA A 59 14.74 1.84 -2.03
C ALA A 59 14.03 2.03 -0.68
N SER A 60 13.92 3.28 -0.21
CA SER A 60 13.20 3.64 1.01
C SER A 60 11.70 3.43 0.87
N MET A 61 11.08 3.88 -0.22
CA MET A 61 9.66 3.65 -0.49
C MET A 61 9.33 2.15 -0.55
N ARG A 62 10.19 1.36 -1.19
CA ARG A 62 10.04 -0.10 -1.23
C ARG A 62 10.15 -0.74 0.15
N ALA A 63 11.10 -0.30 0.96
CA ALA A 63 11.24 -0.79 2.33
C ALA A 63 10.05 -0.40 3.21
N THR A 64 9.45 0.77 2.94
CA THR A 64 8.22 1.22 3.59
C THR A 64 7.02 0.40 3.15
N ASP A 65 6.86 0.09 1.85
CA ASP A 65 5.83 -0.83 1.38
C ASP A 65 5.92 -2.20 2.07
N TYR A 66 7.12 -2.66 2.34
CA TYR A 66 7.36 -3.95 2.99
C TYR A 66 6.84 -4.02 4.43
N VAL A 67 6.62 -2.88 5.10
CA VAL A 67 6.06 -2.80 6.46
C VAL A 67 4.68 -3.47 6.52
N ARG A 68 3.84 -3.32 5.50
CA ARG A 68 2.49 -3.93 5.47
C ARG A 68 2.48 -5.46 5.61
N TYR A 69 3.59 -6.12 5.27
CA TYR A 69 3.72 -7.58 5.36
C TYR A 69 4.30 -8.06 6.70
N HIS A 70 4.83 -7.15 7.51
CA HIS A 70 5.55 -7.48 8.75
C HIS A 70 4.97 -6.80 9.99
N ALA A 71 4.07 -5.85 9.83
CA ALA A 71 3.39 -5.18 10.94
C ALA A 71 2.04 -5.84 11.19
N PHE A 72 1.97 -6.65 12.26
CA PHE A 72 0.76 -7.34 12.66
C PHE A 72 0.36 -6.88 14.06
N PRO A 73 -0.67 -6.02 14.20
CA PRO A 73 -1.25 -5.75 15.49
C PRO A 73 -1.71 -7.06 16.15
N LYS A 74 -1.45 -7.21 17.46
CA LYS A 74 -1.72 -8.42 18.19
C LYS A 74 -3.19 -8.87 18.02
N GLY A 75 -3.38 -10.09 17.56
CA GLY A 75 -4.71 -10.68 17.30
C GLY A 75 -5.31 -10.40 15.92
N TYR A 76 -4.66 -9.56 15.12
CA TYR A 76 -5.06 -9.28 13.75
C TYR A 76 -4.02 -9.88 12.79
N MET A 77 -4.39 -10.93 12.10
CA MET A 77 -3.54 -11.55 11.09
C MET A 77 -4.02 -11.15 9.70
N MET A 78 -3.27 -10.26 9.06
CA MET A 78 -3.32 -10.10 7.61
C MET A 78 -2.24 -10.98 7.01
N ARG A 79 -2.61 -12.06 6.40
CA ARG A 79 -1.73 -12.78 5.51
C ARG A 79 -2.05 -12.34 4.10
N ILE A 80 -1.19 -11.53 3.53
CA ILE A 80 -1.11 -11.41 2.08
C ILE A 80 0.00 -12.38 1.69
N SER A 81 -0.35 -13.54 1.15
CA SER A 81 0.64 -14.48 0.69
C SER A 81 1.26 -14.02 -0.61
N ALA A 82 2.45 -14.57 -0.92
CA ALA A 82 3.11 -14.36 -2.21
C ALA A 82 2.28 -14.87 -3.41
N VAL A 83 1.21 -15.63 -3.15
CA VAL A 83 0.19 -16.00 -4.15
C VAL A 83 -0.95 -15.00 -4.02
N ARG A 84 -0.82 -13.90 -4.67
CA ARG A 84 -1.56 -12.63 -4.59
C ARG A 84 -3.09 -12.66 -4.56
N GLU A 85 -3.76 -13.81 -4.61
CA GLU A 85 -5.20 -13.85 -4.89
C GLU A 85 -6.07 -14.50 -3.81
N ARG A 86 -5.54 -15.04 -2.71
CA ARG A 86 -6.34 -15.96 -1.89
C ARG A 86 -6.30 -15.76 -0.38
N GLU A 87 -5.79 -14.67 0.16
CA GLU A 87 -5.73 -14.60 1.62
C GLU A 87 -6.78 -13.71 2.24
N PRO A 88 -7.73 -14.33 2.97
CA PRO A 88 -8.68 -13.59 3.78
C PRO A 88 -7.95 -12.91 4.94
N VAL A 89 -8.34 -11.69 5.21
CA VAL A 89 -8.05 -11.04 6.48
C VAL A 89 -8.74 -11.87 7.57
N ARG A 90 -7.96 -12.36 8.53
CA ARG A 90 -8.50 -13.12 9.66
C ARG A 90 -8.25 -12.36 10.95
N VAL A 91 -9.31 -12.17 11.70
CA VAL A 91 -9.23 -11.66 13.06
C VAL A 91 -9.59 -12.79 14.01
N SER A 92 -8.81 -13.00 15.08
CA SER A 92 -9.15 -14.02 16.03
C SER A 92 -10.41 -13.63 16.80
N LYS A 93 -11.29 -14.61 17.07
CA LYS A 93 -12.49 -14.40 17.91
C LYS A 93 -12.12 -13.86 19.29
N GLU A 94 -10.99 -14.31 19.84
CA GLU A 94 -10.45 -13.84 21.11
C GLU A 94 -10.09 -12.35 21.04
N ALA A 95 -9.41 -11.89 19.99
CA ALA A 95 -9.08 -10.47 19.81
C ALA A 95 -10.35 -9.61 19.69
N VAL A 96 -11.37 -10.09 18.98
CA VAL A 96 -12.67 -9.40 18.88
C VAL A 96 -13.35 -9.31 20.25
N SER A 97 -13.33 -10.38 21.03
CA SER A 97 -13.90 -10.37 22.41
C SER A 97 -13.15 -9.43 23.36
N HIS A 98 -11.88 -9.17 23.11
CA HIS A 98 -11.07 -8.18 23.85
C HIS A 98 -11.15 -6.75 23.24
N GLY A 99 -12.07 -6.51 22.31
CA GLY A 99 -12.38 -5.18 21.81
C GLY A 99 -11.44 -4.64 20.73
N ILE A 100 -10.73 -5.53 19.99
CA ILE A 100 -9.97 -5.08 18.82
C ILE A 100 -10.93 -4.41 17.80
N ASN A 101 -10.49 -3.31 17.22
CA ASN A 101 -11.23 -2.57 16.21
C ASN A 101 -10.27 -2.04 15.14
N PHE A 102 -10.80 -1.54 14.03
CA PHE A 102 -9.96 -1.00 12.95
C PHE A 102 -9.14 0.21 13.37
N ALA A 103 -9.63 1.02 14.29
CA ALA A 103 -8.86 2.15 14.82
C ALA A 103 -7.57 1.66 15.52
N ALA A 104 -7.67 0.65 16.38
CA ALA A 104 -6.51 0.06 17.06
C ALA A 104 -5.54 -0.63 16.07
N VAL A 105 -6.07 -1.34 15.08
CA VAL A 105 -5.28 -1.98 14.01
C VAL A 105 -4.54 -0.92 13.20
N GLY A 106 -5.24 0.13 12.76
CA GLY A 106 -4.67 1.22 11.99
C GLY A 106 -3.59 1.97 12.77
N GLN A 107 -3.82 2.27 14.04
CA GLN A 107 -2.81 2.91 14.90
C GLN A 107 -1.55 2.05 15.04
N GLY A 108 -1.71 0.73 15.15
CA GLY A 108 -0.58 -0.20 15.18
C GLY A 108 0.25 -0.18 13.89
N LEU A 109 -0.42 -0.10 12.74
CA LEU A 109 0.21 0.04 11.44
C LEU A 109 0.89 1.41 11.27
N ILE A 110 0.22 2.51 11.63
CA ILE A 110 0.79 3.86 11.62
C ILE A 110 2.08 3.89 12.43
N ASN A 111 2.05 3.35 13.66
CA ASN A 111 3.25 3.30 14.51
C ASN A 111 4.40 2.50 13.88
N ALA A 112 4.10 1.49 13.06
CA ALA A 112 5.11 0.74 12.34
C ALA A 112 5.69 1.54 11.16
N TYR A 113 4.85 2.22 10.37
CA TYR A 113 5.29 3.08 9.27
C TYR A 113 6.10 4.29 9.76
N ARG A 114 5.67 4.91 10.86
CA ARG A 114 6.35 6.09 11.47
C ARG A 114 7.78 5.79 11.98
N LYS A 115 8.19 4.54 12.05
CA LYS A 115 9.60 4.18 12.33
C LYS A 115 10.51 4.40 11.13
N ARG A 116 9.95 4.63 9.96
CA ARG A 116 10.70 4.89 8.74
C ARG A 116 11.04 6.39 8.65
N PRO A 117 12.30 6.77 8.39
CA PRO A 117 12.71 8.18 8.39
C PRO A 117 12.08 8.99 7.25
N GLU A 118 11.73 8.34 6.15
CA GLU A 118 11.06 8.95 5.00
C GLU A 118 9.58 9.25 5.21
N VAL A 119 8.97 8.75 6.31
CA VAL A 119 7.51 8.86 6.55
C VAL A 119 7.19 10.05 7.43
N GLU A 120 6.49 11.05 6.88
CA GLU A 120 6.02 12.23 7.61
C GLU A 120 4.62 12.04 8.21
N ALA A 121 3.68 11.43 7.46
CA ALA A 121 2.35 11.11 7.96
C ALA A 121 1.73 9.92 7.21
N VAL A 122 0.73 9.29 7.81
CA VAL A 122 0.08 8.09 7.26
C VAL A 122 -1.43 8.17 7.44
N SER A 123 -2.19 8.07 6.37
CA SER A 123 -3.64 7.83 6.40
C SER A 123 -3.94 6.40 5.98
N ILE A 124 -4.75 5.70 6.81
CA ILE A 124 -5.17 4.33 6.52
C ILE A 124 -6.69 4.30 6.41
N TYR A 125 -7.18 3.79 5.31
CA TYR A 125 -8.60 3.59 5.03
C TYR A 125 -8.91 2.11 5.10
N PHE A 126 -9.79 1.72 6.02
CA PHE A 126 -10.42 0.40 6.05
C PHE A 126 -11.79 0.50 5.40
N VAL A 127 -12.05 -0.32 4.40
CA VAL A 127 -13.29 -0.30 3.65
C VAL A 127 -13.96 -1.66 3.80
N THR A 128 -15.11 -1.68 4.43
CA THR A 128 -15.93 -2.86 4.69
C THR A 128 -17.35 -2.71 4.13
N GLU A 129 -17.66 -1.52 3.59
CA GLU A 129 -18.93 -1.25 2.92
C GLU A 129 -19.10 -2.13 1.69
N GLN A 130 -20.24 -2.82 1.56
CA GLN A 130 -20.43 -3.85 0.52
C GLN A 130 -20.93 -3.28 -0.81
N ASP A 131 -21.48 -2.07 -0.82
CA ASP A 131 -21.97 -1.39 -2.03
C ASP A 131 -20.85 -0.77 -2.89
N ILE A 132 -19.59 -0.99 -2.50
CA ILE A 132 -18.41 -0.50 -3.22
C ILE A 132 -17.98 -1.51 -4.30
N ASP A 133 -17.56 -1.00 -5.45
CA ASP A 133 -16.96 -1.80 -6.51
C ASP A 133 -15.54 -2.25 -6.15
N TYR A 134 -15.43 -3.36 -5.46
CA TYR A 134 -14.14 -3.97 -5.09
C TYR A 134 -13.36 -4.49 -6.31
N THR A 135 -14.02 -4.75 -7.44
CA THR A 135 -13.34 -5.15 -8.67
C THR A 135 -12.56 -3.97 -9.23
N PHE A 136 -13.19 -2.79 -9.25
CA PHE A 136 -12.52 -1.55 -9.61
C PHE A 136 -11.37 -1.23 -8.66
N LEU A 137 -11.59 -1.25 -7.35
CA LEU A 137 -10.52 -1.02 -6.36
C LEU A 137 -9.34 -2.00 -6.53
N LYS A 138 -9.63 -3.27 -6.84
CA LYS A 138 -8.59 -4.27 -7.09
C LYS A 138 -7.79 -3.95 -8.35
N SER A 139 -8.45 -3.50 -9.40
CA SER A 139 -7.78 -3.12 -10.65
C SER A 139 -6.86 -1.92 -10.44
N GLU A 140 -7.31 -0.88 -9.72
CA GLU A 140 -6.48 0.29 -9.41
C GLU A 140 -5.30 -0.06 -8.48
N ALA A 141 -5.52 -0.89 -7.47
CA ALA A 141 -4.44 -1.39 -6.62
C ALA A 141 -3.37 -2.14 -7.44
N HIS A 142 -3.81 -2.96 -8.40
CA HIS A 142 -2.90 -3.68 -9.28
C HIS A 142 -2.11 -2.74 -10.20
N ARG A 143 -2.74 -1.69 -10.73
CA ARG A 143 -2.03 -0.64 -11.51
C ARG A 143 -0.93 0.00 -10.68
N CYS A 144 -1.21 0.39 -9.42
CA CYS A 144 -0.19 0.94 -8.52
C CYS A 144 0.97 -0.05 -8.28
N GLU A 145 0.68 -1.34 -8.11
CA GLU A 145 1.70 -2.37 -7.95
C GLU A 145 2.55 -2.56 -9.22
N GLN A 146 1.94 -2.50 -10.39
CA GLN A 146 2.66 -2.59 -11.66
C GLN A 146 3.65 -1.43 -11.87
N ILE A 147 3.29 -0.22 -11.43
CA ILE A 147 4.19 0.94 -11.44
C ILE A 147 5.42 0.62 -10.57
N THR A 148 5.20 0.15 -9.36
CA THR A 148 6.27 -0.21 -8.42
C THR A 148 7.15 -1.34 -8.97
N ASP A 149 6.55 -2.37 -9.56
CA ASP A 149 7.28 -3.49 -10.17
C ASP A 149 8.10 -3.03 -11.39
N SER A 150 7.56 -2.13 -12.20
CA SER A 150 8.28 -1.56 -13.36
C SER A 150 9.50 -0.74 -12.91
N LEU A 151 9.36 0.10 -11.90
CA LEU A 151 10.47 0.82 -11.29
C LEU A 151 11.53 -0.15 -10.73
N ASN A 152 11.11 -1.24 -10.07
CA ASN A 152 12.01 -2.29 -9.57
C ASN A 152 12.87 -2.88 -10.70
N ASN A 153 12.25 -3.20 -11.82
CA ASN A 153 12.94 -3.79 -12.95
C ASN A 153 13.96 -2.83 -13.56
N ILE A 154 13.61 -1.55 -13.68
CA ILE A 154 14.49 -0.49 -14.17
C ILE A 154 15.73 -0.37 -13.27
N PHE A 155 15.55 -0.21 -11.97
CA PHE A 155 16.66 -0.01 -11.03
C PHE A 155 17.53 -1.25 -10.81
N ASN A 156 17.00 -2.45 -11.05
CA ASN A 156 17.79 -3.68 -11.00
C ASN A 156 18.57 -3.94 -12.32
N GLY A 157 18.53 -3.02 -13.28
CA GLY A 157 19.24 -3.13 -14.56
C GLY A 157 18.74 -4.29 -15.43
N LEU A 158 17.48 -4.70 -15.25
CA LEU A 158 16.88 -5.73 -16.10
C LEU A 158 16.61 -5.12 -17.47
N THR A 159 17.30 -5.62 -18.48
CA THR A 159 17.01 -5.27 -19.88
C THR A 159 15.65 -5.83 -20.25
N MET A 160 14.67 -4.94 -20.36
CA MET A 160 13.32 -5.33 -20.77
C MET A 160 13.11 -4.97 -22.23
N ASP A 161 12.59 -5.92 -23.00
CA ASP A 161 12.08 -5.62 -24.33
C ASP A 161 10.74 -4.87 -24.21
N CYS A 162 10.78 -3.56 -24.39
CA CYS A 162 9.59 -2.70 -24.32
C CYS A 162 8.51 -3.09 -25.34
N SER A 163 8.84 -3.80 -26.41
CA SER A 163 7.88 -4.22 -27.43
C SER A 163 6.94 -5.33 -26.94
N THR A 164 7.42 -6.14 -25.99
CA THR A 164 6.69 -7.29 -25.42
C THR A 164 6.28 -7.08 -23.97
N CYS A 165 6.61 -5.92 -23.38
CA CYS A 165 6.36 -5.63 -21.98
C CYS A 165 4.86 -5.40 -21.71
N SER A 166 4.29 -6.14 -20.74
CA SER A 166 2.90 -5.99 -20.31
C SER A 166 2.59 -4.65 -19.63
N SER A 167 3.62 -3.94 -19.15
CA SER A 167 3.49 -2.62 -18.51
C SER A 167 3.75 -1.45 -19.45
N ARG A 168 3.83 -1.69 -20.77
CA ARG A 168 4.15 -0.66 -21.76
C ARG A 168 3.18 0.52 -21.73
N GLU A 169 1.89 0.24 -21.71
CA GLU A 169 0.84 1.27 -21.67
C GLU A 169 0.99 2.17 -20.45
N LEU A 170 1.29 1.56 -19.30
CA LEU A 170 1.52 2.26 -18.04
C LEU A 170 2.77 3.16 -18.10
N CYS A 171 3.86 2.68 -18.70
CA CYS A 171 5.07 3.49 -18.89
C CYS A 171 4.86 4.66 -19.85
N ASP A 172 3.92 4.55 -20.80
CA ASP A 172 3.55 5.62 -21.72
C ASP A 172 2.62 6.66 -21.04
N GLU A 173 1.88 6.28 -20.00
CA GLU A 173 1.03 7.18 -19.19
C GLU A 173 1.81 7.98 -18.13
N ILE A 174 2.99 7.49 -17.71
CA ILE A 174 3.79 8.12 -16.65
C ILE A 174 4.93 8.90 -17.31
N ASP A 175 4.81 10.23 -17.29
CA ASP A 175 5.84 11.14 -17.81
C ASP A 175 7.21 10.86 -17.20
N GLY A 176 8.19 10.60 -18.07
CA GLY A 176 9.57 10.38 -17.68
C GLY A 176 9.94 8.92 -17.32
N LEU A 177 8.99 8.03 -17.08
CA LEU A 177 9.32 6.63 -16.71
C LEU A 177 10.04 5.91 -17.87
N ARG A 178 9.63 6.14 -19.10
CA ARG A 178 10.27 5.60 -20.32
C ARG A 178 11.65 6.20 -20.56
N GLN A 179 11.81 7.49 -20.30
CA GLN A 179 13.10 8.19 -20.43
C GLN A 179 14.10 7.69 -19.39
N LEU A 180 13.64 7.47 -18.16
CA LEU A 180 14.46 6.88 -17.10
C LEU A 180 14.94 5.48 -17.50
N HIS A 181 14.07 4.63 -18.05
CA HIS A 181 14.43 3.31 -18.53
C HIS A 181 15.49 3.36 -19.63
N MET A 182 15.34 4.26 -20.61
CA MET A 182 16.29 4.40 -21.71
C MET A 182 17.63 5.03 -21.29
N SER A 183 17.69 5.74 -20.17
CA SER A 183 18.94 6.36 -19.68
C SER A 183 19.83 5.37 -18.91
N ILE A 184 19.33 4.20 -18.54
CA ILE A 184 20.05 3.17 -17.76
C ILE A 184 20.61 2.07 -18.71
N LEU A 185 20.14 2.00 -19.96
CA LEU A 185 20.65 1.13 -21.02
C LEU A 185 21.85 1.79 -21.73
#